data_cf9d23263c4c7bc2ba51394a4ae6fccb
#
_entry.id   cf9d23263c4c7bc2ba51394a4ae6fccb
#
_cell.length_a   1.000
_cell.length_b   1.000
_cell.length_c   1.000
_cell.angle_alpha   90.00
_cell.angle_beta   90.00
_cell.angle_gamma   90.00
#
_symmetry.space_group_name_H-M   'P 1'
#
loop_
_entity.id
_entity.type
_entity.pdbx_description
1 polymer ?
#
loop_
_entity_poly.entity_id
_entity_poly.type
_entity_poly.pdbx_seq_one_letter_code
_entity_poly.pdbx_strand_id
1 'polypeptide(L)'
;VSGLLGAFRKMPPANVAASAPAVKPFPSTYKAYPGVTTVIRGATIYDGAGKRIDNGQIRIENGKVAEIGTTVSVPANATVIEANGRYVTPGIIDIHSHLGVYPSPGVDANSDGNEATSPARPEVWAEHSVWPQDPGFTRALAGGVTSLHVLPGSANLFGGRGVTLKNVLGRTAQDMKFPDAPMSLKMACGENPKRVYGNRNQIPSTRMGNIASDRQTWSDAAVYKRKWDDYNKRVAAGTAKPSDMPRRELGNETLMGVLNGEILVQNH
;
A
#
# COMPACT_ATOMS: atom_id res chain seq x y z
N VAL A 1 -30.26 -6.71 5.75
CA VAL A 1 -30.42 -5.48 4.95
C VAL A 1 -30.83 -4.30 5.84
N SER A 2 -31.59 -4.53 6.93
CA SER A 2 -32.01 -3.49 7.88
C SER A 2 -30.88 -2.91 8.76
N GLY A 3 -29.77 -3.64 8.94
CA GLY A 3 -28.62 -3.17 9.73
C GLY A 3 -27.74 -2.12 9.03
N LEU A 4 -27.67 -2.15 7.69
CA LEU A 4 -26.88 -1.17 6.92
C LEU A 4 -27.54 0.21 6.87
N LEU A 5 -28.86 0.28 6.84
CA LEU A 5 -29.61 1.55 6.83
C LEU A 5 -29.54 2.30 8.17
N GLY A 6 -29.28 1.59 9.27
CA GLY A 6 -29.08 2.20 10.58
C GLY A 6 -27.75 2.93 10.74
N ALA A 7 -26.69 2.48 10.04
CA ALA A 7 -25.37 3.11 10.09
C ALA A 7 -25.31 4.48 9.39
N PHE A 8 -26.17 4.71 8.40
CA PHE A 8 -26.25 6.00 7.69
C PHE A 8 -27.08 7.08 8.42
N ARG A 9 -27.79 6.73 9.47
CA ARG A 9 -28.67 7.67 10.20
C ARG A 9 -27.98 8.46 11.32
N LYS A 10 -26.73 8.16 11.65
CA LYS A 10 -25.96 8.96 12.60
C LYS A 10 -24.96 9.84 11.87
N MET A 11 -25.45 10.77 11.07
CA MET A 11 -24.66 11.95 10.74
C MET A 11 -24.49 12.77 12.02
N PRO A 12 -23.28 13.23 12.32
CA PRO A 12 -23.08 14.13 13.46
C PRO A 12 -23.96 15.38 13.28
N PRO A 13 -24.40 16.01 14.37
CA PRO A 13 -25.24 17.20 14.30
C PRO A 13 -24.54 18.28 13.47
N ALA A 14 -25.31 19.08 12.77
CA ALA A 14 -24.89 20.07 11.76
C ALA A 14 -23.91 21.15 12.26
N ASN A 15 -23.52 21.12 13.52
CA ASN A 15 -22.60 22.08 14.14
C ASN A 15 -21.15 21.60 14.28
N VAL A 16 -20.80 20.40 13.78
CA VAL A 16 -19.41 19.98 13.79
C VAL A 16 -18.77 20.47 12.49
N ALA A 17 -17.88 21.45 12.60
CA ALA A 17 -17.07 21.90 11.48
C ALA A 17 -16.27 20.70 10.94
N ALA A 18 -16.63 20.24 9.73
CA ALA A 18 -15.91 19.15 9.07
C ALA A 18 -14.53 19.68 8.64
N SER A 19 -13.46 19.06 9.12
CA SER A 19 -12.12 19.28 8.59
C SER A 19 -12.00 18.69 7.17
N ALA A 20 -10.91 19.01 6.47
CA ALA A 20 -10.56 18.34 5.20
C ALA A 20 -10.66 16.82 5.36
N PRO A 21 -11.09 16.11 4.31
CA PRO A 21 -11.24 14.65 4.37
C PRO A 21 -9.93 14.01 4.81
N ALA A 22 -10.00 13.12 5.79
CA ALA A 22 -8.86 12.36 6.21
C ALA A 22 -8.50 11.35 5.12
N VAL A 23 -7.29 11.43 4.61
CA VAL A 23 -6.77 10.51 3.59
C VAL A 23 -6.30 9.18 4.22
N LYS A 24 -6.77 8.84 5.41
CA LYS A 24 -6.31 7.68 6.15
C LYS A 24 -6.96 6.39 5.64
N PRO A 25 -6.16 5.38 5.30
CA PRO A 25 -6.65 4.05 4.96
C PRO A 25 -7.22 3.36 6.22
N PHE A 26 -7.87 2.22 6.00
CA PHE A 26 -8.25 1.32 7.10
C PHE A 26 -7.00 0.92 7.90
N PRO A 27 -7.07 0.88 9.24
CA PRO A 27 -5.92 0.55 10.08
C PRO A 27 -5.46 -0.89 9.85
N SER A 28 -4.16 -1.14 10.05
CA SER A 28 -3.63 -2.50 10.13
C SER A 28 -4.17 -3.21 11.37
N THR A 29 -4.57 -4.47 11.19
CA THR A 29 -4.88 -5.40 12.29
C THR A 29 -3.76 -6.43 12.48
N TYR A 30 -2.63 -6.24 11.80
CA TYR A 30 -1.48 -7.14 11.90
C TYR A 30 -1.05 -7.33 13.35
N LYS A 31 -0.86 -8.61 13.70
CA LYS A 31 -0.25 -9.02 14.97
C LYS A 31 0.92 -9.95 14.65
N ALA A 32 2.08 -9.65 15.22
CA ALA A 32 3.22 -10.55 15.09
C ALA A 32 2.86 -11.93 15.66
N TYR A 33 3.26 -13.00 14.98
CA TYR A 33 3.14 -14.34 15.53
C TYR A 33 4.00 -14.45 16.79
N PRO A 34 3.53 -15.19 17.82
CA PRO A 34 4.37 -15.49 18.95
C PRO A 34 5.60 -16.26 18.46
N GLY A 35 6.77 -15.69 18.72
CA GLY A 35 8.06 -16.30 18.40
C GLY A 35 8.69 -16.94 19.61
N VAL A 36 9.45 -18.00 19.39
CA VAL A 36 10.37 -18.56 20.38
C VAL A 36 11.75 -17.95 20.18
N THR A 37 12.53 -17.84 21.26
CA THR A 37 13.93 -17.42 21.14
C THR A 37 14.64 -18.40 20.21
N THR A 38 15.21 -17.88 19.13
CA THR A 38 15.86 -18.69 18.09
C THR A 38 17.29 -18.19 17.89
N VAL A 39 18.23 -19.14 17.79
CA VAL A 39 19.63 -18.85 17.45
C VAL A 39 19.97 -19.58 16.15
N ILE A 40 20.40 -18.84 15.15
CA ILE A 40 20.93 -19.38 13.89
C ILE A 40 22.47 -19.36 14.00
N ARG A 41 23.14 -20.49 13.73
CA ARG A 41 24.60 -20.62 13.85
C ARG A 41 25.23 -21.11 12.54
N GLY A 42 26.52 -20.80 12.35
CA GLY A 42 27.29 -21.28 11.22
C GLY A 42 26.82 -20.72 9.87
N ALA A 43 26.36 -19.48 9.84
CA ALA A 43 25.86 -18.81 8.64
C ALA A 43 26.88 -17.83 8.06
N THR A 44 26.83 -17.60 6.74
CA THR A 44 27.38 -16.38 6.15
C THR A 44 26.28 -15.32 6.20
N ILE A 45 26.48 -14.27 6.99
CA ILE A 45 25.46 -13.26 7.26
C ILE A 45 25.79 -11.97 6.51
N TYR A 46 24.82 -11.44 5.77
CA TYR A 46 24.81 -10.07 5.28
C TYR A 46 23.83 -9.25 6.11
N ASP A 47 24.30 -8.23 6.81
CA ASP A 47 23.48 -7.49 7.78
C ASP A 47 22.55 -6.44 7.17
N GLY A 48 22.63 -6.23 5.85
CA GLY A 48 21.86 -5.20 5.14
C GLY A 48 22.46 -3.79 5.26
N ALA A 49 23.51 -3.60 6.08
CA ALA A 49 24.23 -2.34 6.24
C ALA A 49 25.62 -2.36 5.58
N GLY A 50 25.89 -3.39 4.77
CA GLY A 50 27.13 -3.55 4.02
C GLY A 50 28.18 -4.45 4.69
N LYS A 51 27.90 -5.03 5.86
CA LYS A 51 28.81 -5.92 6.54
C LYS A 51 28.49 -7.38 6.21
N ARG A 52 29.54 -8.17 5.98
CA ARG A 52 29.53 -9.63 5.89
C ARG A 52 30.15 -10.23 7.14
N ILE A 53 29.56 -11.26 7.70
CA ILE A 53 30.05 -12.01 8.85
C ILE A 53 30.10 -13.49 8.45
N ASP A 54 31.29 -14.04 8.30
CA ASP A 54 31.48 -15.47 8.02
C ASP A 54 31.41 -16.28 9.31
N ASN A 55 30.87 -17.49 9.21
CA ASN A 55 30.60 -18.38 10.36
C ASN A 55 29.81 -17.64 11.49
N GLY A 56 28.90 -16.76 11.05
CA GLY A 56 28.16 -15.86 11.92
C GLY A 56 26.99 -16.54 12.65
N GLN A 57 26.51 -15.84 13.66
CA GLN A 57 25.39 -16.25 14.49
C GLN A 57 24.43 -15.09 14.67
N ILE A 58 23.14 -15.39 14.76
CA ILE A 58 22.07 -14.43 15.04
C ILE A 58 21.18 -14.99 16.14
N ARG A 59 20.91 -14.20 17.19
CA ARG A 59 19.88 -14.49 18.17
C ARG A 59 18.66 -13.61 17.90
N ILE A 60 17.52 -14.26 17.72
CA ILE A 60 16.21 -13.64 17.54
C ILE A 60 15.40 -13.86 18.80
N GLU A 61 14.86 -12.77 19.34
CA GLU A 61 14.10 -12.78 20.59
C GLU A 61 12.96 -11.76 20.50
N ASN A 62 11.76 -12.14 20.90
CA ASN A 62 10.58 -11.27 20.84
C ASN A 62 10.33 -10.66 19.43
N GLY A 63 10.60 -11.45 18.38
CA GLY A 63 10.42 -11.03 16.98
C GLY A 63 11.44 -10.01 16.47
N LYS A 64 12.57 -9.82 17.19
CA LYS A 64 13.64 -8.88 16.81
C LYS A 64 14.99 -9.57 16.82
N VAL A 65 15.91 -9.10 16.01
CA VAL A 65 17.33 -9.44 16.09
C VAL A 65 17.86 -8.82 17.39
N ALA A 66 18.15 -9.66 18.38
CA ALA A 66 18.66 -9.22 19.67
C ALA A 66 20.20 -9.15 19.68
N GLU A 67 20.86 -10.03 18.94
CA GLU A 67 22.31 -10.12 18.89
C GLU A 67 22.75 -10.68 17.52
N ILE A 68 23.86 -10.17 16.98
CA ILE A 68 24.47 -10.63 15.73
C ILE A 68 25.99 -10.52 15.82
N GLY A 69 26.69 -11.56 15.40
CA GLY A 69 28.15 -11.59 15.44
C GLY A 69 28.73 -12.96 15.11
N THR A 70 30.00 -13.16 15.39
CA THR A 70 30.64 -14.48 15.29
C THR A 70 30.33 -15.38 16.49
N THR A 71 29.90 -14.79 17.58
CA THR A 71 29.45 -15.47 18.80
C THR A 71 28.27 -14.68 19.37
N VAL A 72 27.20 -15.38 19.76
CA VAL A 72 26.05 -14.80 20.45
C VAL A 72 25.70 -15.64 21.67
N SER A 73 25.02 -15.06 22.65
CA SER A 73 24.51 -15.81 23.79
C SER A 73 23.39 -16.77 23.34
N VAL A 74 23.42 -18.01 23.88
CA VAL A 74 22.44 -19.05 23.56
C VAL A 74 21.69 -19.41 24.84
N PRO A 75 20.47 -18.85 25.03
CA PRO A 75 19.64 -19.23 26.18
C PRO A 75 19.29 -20.72 26.16
N ALA A 76 19.16 -21.31 27.35
CA ALA A 76 18.90 -22.76 27.47
C ALA A 76 17.60 -23.22 26.80
N ASN A 77 16.61 -22.32 26.65
CA ASN A 77 15.33 -22.58 26.02
C ASN A 77 15.29 -22.16 24.57
N ALA A 78 16.42 -21.75 23.96
CA ALA A 78 16.45 -21.32 22.56
C ALA A 78 16.34 -22.49 21.60
N THR A 79 15.57 -22.29 20.52
CA THR A 79 15.63 -23.16 19.35
C THR A 79 16.90 -22.84 18.57
N VAL A 80 17.76 -23.84 18.36
CA VAL A 80 19.00 -23.64 17.59
C VAL A 80 18.81 -24.18 16.17
N ILE A 81 19.18 -23.38 15.18
CA ILE A 81 19.18 -23.72 13.76
C ILE A 81 20.61 -23.70 13.27
N GLU A 82 21.11 -24.86 12.82
CA GLU A 82 22.42 -24.94 12.18
C GLU A 82 22.29 -24.57 10.70
N ALA A 83 22.87 -23.45 10.32
CA ALA A 83 22.81 -22.96 8.96
C ALA A 83 23.72 -23.76 8.00
N ASN A 84 24.78 -24.41 8.53
CA ASN A 84 25.70 -25.25 7.74
C ASN A 84 26.27 -24.51 6.52
N GLY A 85 26.76 -23.29 6.71
CA GLY A 85 27.31 -22.45 5.65
C GLY A 85 26.28 -21.74 4.76
N ARG A 86 24.98 -21.88 5.03
CA ARG A 86 23.94 -21.15 4.30
C ARG A 86 24.02 -19.65 4.57
N TYR A 87 23.38 -18.90 3.68
CA TYR A 87 23.35 -17.44 3.78
C TYR A 87 22.16 -16.96 4.60
N VAL A 88 22.36 -15.91 5.37
CA VAL A 88 21.30 -15.17 6.07
C VAL A 88 21.38 -13.72 5.63
N THR A 89 20.27 -13.18 5.19
CA THR A 89 20.10 -11.82 4.72
C THR A 89 18.86 -11.20 5.34
N PRO A 90 18.72 -9.86 5.34
CA PRO A 90 17.41 -9.25 5.51
C PRO A 90 16.40 -9.80 4.51
N GLY A 91 15.14 -9.83 4.87
CA GLY A 91 14.07 -10.24 3.95
C GLY A 91 13.99 -9.28 2.76
N ILE A 92 13.66 -9.82 1.60
CA ILE A 92 13.47 -9.05 0.37
C ILE A 92 12.19 -8.23 0.51
N ILE A 93 12.26 -6.95 0.11
CA ILE A 93 11.11 -6.06 -0.01
C ILE A 93 10.81 -5.90 -1.50
N ASP A 94 9.67 -6.42 -1.94
CA ASP A 94 9.19 -6.23 -3.30
C ASP A 94 8.40 -4.92 -3.37
N ILE A 95 9.01 -3.91 -4.00
CA ILE A 95 8.43 -2.56 -4.07
C ILE A 95 7.41 -2.38 -5.21
N HIS A 96 7.19 -3.39 -6.04
CA HIS A 96 6.25 -3.34 -7.15
C HIS A 96 5.63 -4.71 -7.39
N SER A 97 4.66 -5.06 -6.57
CA SER A 97 3.96 -6.34 -6.62
C SER A 97 2.53 -6.20 -7.13
N HIS A 98 2.03 -7.29 -7.70
CA HIS A 98 0.62 -7.45 -8.05
C HIS A 98 0.02 -8.72 -7.40
N LEU A 99 0.70 -9.31 -6.42
CA LEU A 99 0.18 -10.46 -5.70
C LEU A 99 -1.11 -10.11 -4.98
N GLY A 100 -2.05 -11.02 -5.04
CA GLY A 100 -3.38 -10.87 -4.46
C GLY A 100 -4.36 -10.06 -5.30
N VAL A 101 -3.90 -9.15 -6.20
CA VAL A 101 -4.80 -8.40 -7.11
C VAL A 101 -4.93 -9.07 -8.49
N TYR A 102 -4.02 -9.98 -8.82
CA TYR A 102 -4.09 -10.96 -9.90
C TYR A 102 -3.77 -12.35 -9.34
N PRO A 103 -4.63 -12.91 -8.47
CA PRO A 103 -4.33 -14.16 -7.80
C PRO A 103 -4.34 -15.36 -8.75
N SER A 104 -3.71 -16.44 -8.32
CA SER A 104 -3.70 -17.70 -9.03
C SER A 104 -4.80 -18.63 -8.47
N PRO A 105 -5.58 -19.34 -9.33
CA PRO A 105 -5.55 -19.29 -10.80
C PRO A 105 -6.13 -17.99 -11.33
N GLY A 106 -5.61 -17.51 -12.47
CA GLY A 106 -6.12 -16.30 -13.13
C GLY A 106 -7.48 -16.58 -13.78
N VAL A 107 -8.55 -16.13 -13.14
CA VAL A 107 -9.93 -16.14 -13.63
C VAL A 107 -10.53 -14.74 -13.53
N ASP A 108 -11.50 -14.43 -14.38
CA ASP A 108 -12.10 -13.07 -14.43
C ASP A 108 -12.70 -12.64 -13.08
N ALA A 109 -13.25 -13.60 -12.32
CA ALA A 109 -13.88 -13.34 -11.04
C ALA A 109 -12.93 -12.77 -9.97
N ASN A 110 -11.63 -12.88 -10.12
CA ASN A 110 -10.61 -12.40 -9.19
C ASN A 110 -9.48 -11.60 -9.87
N SER A 111 -9.71 -11.14 -11.10
CA SER A 111 -8.78 -10.31 -11.87
C SER A 111 -9.02 -8.82 -11.60
N ASP A 112 -8.74 -8.38 -10.39
CA ASP A 112 -9.13 -7.06 -9.85
C ASP A 112 -7.98 -6.04 -9.82
N GLY A 113 -6.97 -6.23 -10.64
CA GLY A 113 -5.78 -5.38 -10.61
C GLY A 113 -5.91 -4.03 -11.31
N ASN A 114 -6.92 -3.81 -12.16
CA ASN A 114 -7.14 -2.51 -12.82
C ASN A 114 -8.63 -2.17 -12.91
N GLU A 115 -8.99 -0.98 -12.43
CA GLU A 115 -10.28 -0.37 -12.71
C GLU A 115 -10.20 0.40 -14.03
N ALA A 116 -10.20 -0.34 -15.16
CA ALA A 116 -9.93 0.22 -16.50
C ALA A 116 -11.16 0.85 -17.17
N THR A 117 -12.11 1.41 -16.40
CA THR A 117 -13.31 2.08 -16.91
C THR A 117 -13.07 3.54 -17.31
N SER A 118 -11.98 4.15 -16.84
CA SER A 118 -11.53 5.49 -17.20
C SER A 118 -10.02 5.63 -16.96
N PRO A 119 -9.31 6.50 -17.68
CA PRO A 119 -7.87 6.70 -17.50
C PRO A 119 -7.44 7.17 -16.12
N ALA A 120 -8.32 7.84 -15.39
CA ALA A 120 -8.06 8.31 -14.03
C ALA A 120 -9.06 7.71 -13.05
N ARG A 121 -8.57 6.86 -12.15
CA ARG A 121 -9.31 6.20 -11.07
C ARG A 121 -8.53 6.28 -9.75
N PRO A 122 -8.13 7.47 -9.30
CA PRO A 122 -7.33 7.61 -8.07
C PRO A 122 -8.12 7.25 -6.80
N GLU A 123 -9.45 7.09 -6.89
CA GLU A 123 -10.34 6.70 -5.80
C GLU A 123 -10.29 5.21 -5.43
N VAL A 124 -9.80 4.34 -6.32
CA VAL A 124 -9.75 2.90 -6.04
C VAL A 124 -8.48 2.53 -5.26
N TRP A 125 -8.59 1.49 -4.45
CA TRP A 125 -7.50 1.06 -3.58
C TRP A 125 -7.23 -0.43 -3.76
N ALA A 126 -5.99 -0.80 -4.07
CA ALA A 126 -5.55 -2.19 -4.19
C ALA A 126 -5.85 -3.01 -2.92
N GLU A 127 -5.88 -2.36 -1.75
CA GLU A 127 -6.24 -2.98 -0.47
C GLU A 127 -7.57 -3.73 -0.51
N HIS A 128 -8.55 -3.24 -1.31
CA HIS A 128 -9.88 -3.87 -1.43
C HIS A 128 -9.91 -5.03 -2.42
N SER A 129 -8.87 -5.17 -3.25
CA SER A 129 -8.76 -6.24 -4.25
C SER A 129 -7.81 -7.36 -3.82
N VAL A 130 -7.04 -7.17 -2.75
CA VAL A 130 -6.09 -8.19 -2.29
C VAL A 130 -6.83 -9.44 -1.83
N TRP A 131 -6.53 -10.56 -2.48
CA TRP A 131 -6.95 -11.89 -2.05
C TRP A 131 -5.85 -12.51 -1.19
N PRO A 132 -6.03 -12.58 0.15
CA PRO A 132 -4.98 -13.03 1.06
C PRO A 132 -4.56 -14.50 0.87
N GLN A 133 -5.42 -15.32 0.27
CA GLN A 133 -5.18 -16.75 0.01
C GLN A 133 -4.50 -17.01 -1.32
N ASP A 134 -4.06 -15.98 -2.06
CA ASP A 134 -3.27 -16.19 -3.29
C ASP A 134 -2.02 -17.02 -2.97
N PRO A 135 -1.85 -18.20 -3.61
CA PRO A 135 -0.67 -19.04 -3.41
C PRO A 135 0.64 -18.34 -3.83
N GLY A 136 0.55 -17.25 -4.58
CA GLY A 136 1.67 -16.40 -4.92
C GLY A 136 2.39 -15.84 -3.69
N PHE A 137 1.67 -15.51 -2.62
CA PHE A 137 2.27 -15.03 -1.37
C PHE A 137 3.18 -16.08 -0.74
N THR A 138 2.72 -17.33 -0.63
CA THR A 138 3.52 -18.41 -0.07
C THR A 138 4.76 -18.71 -0.92
N ARG A 139 4.62 -18.68 -2.24
CA ARG A 139 5.76 -18.89 -3.17
C ARG A 139 6.78 -17.77 -3.07
N ALA A 140 6.33 -16.52 -3.02
CA ALA A 140 7.20 -15.37 -2.83
C ALA A 140 7.92 -15.41 -1.46
N LEU A 141 7.22 -15.83 -0.39
CA LEU A 141 7.82 -16.03 0.92
C LEU A 141 8.91 -17.10 0.91
N ALA A 142 8.66 -18.23 0.22
CA ALA A 142 9.67 -19.28 0.03
C ALA A 142 10.91 -18.78 -0.74
N GLY A 143 10.77 -17.76 -1.59
CA GLY A 143 11.85 -17.04 -2.26
C GLY A 143 12.50 -15.94 -1.42
N GLY A 144 12.05 -15.73 -0.17
CA GLY A 144 12.62 -14.73 0.75
C GLY A 144 11.97 -13.35 0.71
N VAL A 145 10.86 -13.18 -0.02
CA VAL A 145 10.09 -11.92 -0.05
C VAL A 145 9.24 -11.81 1.20
N THR A 146 9.61 -10.91 2.11
CA THR A 146 8.96 -10.76 3.42
C THR A 146 8.01 -9.56 3.51
N SER A 147 8.12 -8.63 2.58
CA SER A 147 7.24 -7.47 2.46
C SER A 147 6.99 -7.15 1.00
N LEU A 148 5.79 -6.66 0.70
CA LEU A 148 5.38 -6.35 -0.66
C LEU A 148 4.66 -5.00 -0.69
N HIS A 149 4.94 -4.20 -1.70
CA HIS A 149 4.12 -3.06 -2.04
C HIS A 149 3.20 -3.45 -3.20
N VAL A 150 1.95 -3.78 -2.87
CA VAL A 150 0.95 -4.21 -3.85
C VAL A 150 0.30 -2.99 -4.47
N LEU A 151 0.37 -2.93 -5.79
CA LEU A 151 -0.09 -1.81 -6.61
C LEU A 151 -1.20 -2.25 -7.56
N PRO A 152 -2.12 -1.34 -7.93
CA PRO A 152 -2.88 -1.53 -9.16
C PRO A 152 -1.98 -1.72 -10.37
N GLY A 153 -2.49 -2.37 -11.40
CA GLY A 153 -1.80 -2.52 -12.67
C GLY A 153 -1.62 -1.20 -13.43
N SER A 154 -1.02 -1.25 -14.61
CA SER A 154 -0.60 -0.07 -15.36
C SER A 154 -1.57 0.34 -16.49
N ALA A 155 -2.83 -0.12 -16.46
CA ALA A 155 -3.81 0.24 -17.48
C ALA A 155 -4.17 1.72 -17.46
N ASN A 156 -4.20 2.33 -16.29
CA ASN A 156 -4.66 3.70 -16.07
C ASN A 156 -3.49 4.67 -15.92
N LEU A 157 -3.69 5.94 -16.32
CA LEU A 157 -2.78 7.03 -15.97
C LEU A 157 -2.72 7.22 -14.44
N PHE A 158 -3.89 7.18 -13.79
CA PHE A 158 -4.04 7.19 -12.33
C PHE A 158 -4.75 5.90 -11.93
N GLY A 159 -3.99 4.92 -11.46
CA GLY A 159 -4.46 3.55 -11.23
C GLY A 159 -5.09 3.33 -9.85
N GLY A 160 -4.92 4.28 -8.93
CA GLY A 160 -5.42 4.15 -7.56
C GLY A 160 -4.33 3.89 -6.53
N ARG A 161 -4.73 3.67 -5.28
CA ARG A 161 -3.80 3.53 -4.16
C ARG A 161 -3.21 2.14 -4.07
N GLY A 162 -1.89 2.08 -3.79
CA GLY A 162 -1.21 0.88 -3.36
C GLY A 162 -1.38 0.58 -1.87
N VAL A 163 -0.97 -0.62 -1.47
CA VAL A 163 -0.93 -1.06 -0.07
C VAL A 163 0.36 -1.83 0.20
N THR A 164 1.01 -1.54 1.32
CA THR A 164 2.18 -2.30 1.76
C THR A 164 1.74 -3.41 2.69
N LEU A 165 2.16 -4.63 2.38
CA LEU A 165 1.83 -5.84 3.13
C LEU A 165 3.09 -6.48 3.71
N LYS A 166 2.97 -7.06 4.89
CA LYS A 166 3.86 -8.11 5.35
C LYS A 166 3.44 -9.41 4.68
N ASN A 167 4.40 -10.16 4.17
CA ASN A 167 4.11 -11.45 3.56
C ASN A 167 3.91 -12.52 4.64
N VAL A 168 2.77 -12.45 5.28
CA VAL A 168 2.34 -13.38 6.35
C VAL A 168 0.98 -13.97 5.99
N LEU A 169 0.65 -15.11 6.59
CA LEU A 169 -0.69 -15.67 6.42
C LEU A 169 -1.71 -14.79 7.16
N GLY A 170 -2.67 -14.26 6.42
CA GLY A 170 -3.76 -13.43 6.94
C GLY A 170 -5.12 -13.92 6.42
N ARG A 171 -6.18 -13.60 7.13
CA ARG A 171 -7.56 -13.83 6.67
C ARG A 171 -8.08 -12.67 5.84
N THR A 172 -7.55 -11.49 6.11
CA THR A 172 -7.92 -10.22 5.45
C THR A 172 -6.65 -9.48 5.02
N ALA A 173 -6.79 -8.54 4.10
CA ALA A 173 -5.70 -7.66 3.72
C ALA A 173 -5.19 -6.84 4.93
N GLN A 174 -6.06 -6.45 5.86
CA GLN A 174 -5.71 -5.71 7.06
C GLN A 174 -4.80 -6.52 8.01
N ASP A 175 -4.98 -7.85 8.08
CA ASP A 175 -4.11 -8.73 8.89
C ASP A 175 -2.68 -8.79 8.32
N MET A 176 -2.54 -8.58 7.02
CA MET A 176 -1.25 -8.54 6.33
C MET A 176 -0.67 -7.14 6.23
N LYS A 177 -1.50 -6.10 6.42
CA LYS A 177 -1.10 -4.72 6.19
C LYS A 177 0.05 -4.29 7.09
N PHE A 178 1.11 -3.73 6.48
CA PHE A 178 2.26 -3.26 7.22
C PHE A 178 1.86 -2.04 8.06
N PRO A 179 2.03 -2.08 9.40
CA PRO A 179 1.69 -0.95 10.25
C PRO A 179 2.44 0.32 9.84
N ASP A 180 1.72 1.44 9.79
CA ASP A 180 2.27 2.78 9.54
C ASP A 180 3.07 2.93 8.23
N ALA A 181 2.90 2.00 7.28
CA ALA A 181 3.55 2.11 5.98
C ALA A 181 3.03 3.36 5.22
N PRO A 182 3.89 4.05 4.47
CA PRO A 182 3.48 5.17 3.63
C PRO A 182 2.40 4.74 2.63
N MET A 183 1.47 5.64 2.36
CA MET A 183 0.49 5.48 1.30
C MET A 183 1.12 5.81 -0.06
N SER A 184 0.62 5.19 -1.12
CA SER A 184 1.05 5.50 -2.48
C SER A 184 -0.12 5.64 -3.43
N LEU A 185 0.14 6.39 -4.51
CA LEU A 185 -0.68 6.44 -5.72
C LEU A 185 0.09 5.79 -6.86
N LYS A 186 -0.49 4.75 -7.47
CA LYS A 186 0.03 4.17 -8.71
C LYS A 186 -0.35 5.02 -9.90
N MET A 187 0.65 5.37 -10.69
CA MET A 187 0.48 5.98 -12.01
C MET A 187 1.18 5.15 -13.09
N ALA A 188 0.78 5.36 -14.34
CA ALA A 188 1.47 4.88 -15.52
C ALA A 188 1.34 5.91 -16.63
N CYS A 189 2.45 6.25 -17.30
CA CYS A 189 2.46 7.32 -18.32
C CYS A 189 3.01 6.87 -19.66
N GLY A 190 3.21 5.58 -19.87
CA GLY A 190 3.87 5.02 -21.05
C GLY A 190 2.92 4.35 -22.04
N GLU A 191 3.34 3.19 -22.50
CA GLU A 191 2.68 2.40 -23.53
C GLU A 191 1.34 1.84 -23.07
N ASN A 192 1.26 1.38 -21.81
CA ASN A 192 0.07 0.67 -21.33
C ASN A 192 -1.22 1.50 -21.38
N PRO A 193 -1.30 2.73 -20.83
CA PRO A 193 -2.50 3.55 -20.95
C PRO A 193 -2.86 3.85 -22.41
N LYS A 194 -1.86 4.16 -23.25
CA LYS A 194 -2.08 4.39 -24.68
C LYS A 194 -2.75 3.21 -25.38
N ARG A 195 -2.24 1.99 -25.12
CA ARG A 195 -2.77 0.77 -25.71
C ARG A 195 -4.18 0.46 -25.19
N VAL A 196 -4.37 0.52 -23.89
CA VAL A 196 -5.65 0.16 -23.25
C VAL A 196 -6.78 1.08 -23.72
N TYR A 197 -6.57 2.39 -23.68
CA TYR A 197 -7.61 3.36 -24.04
C TYR A 197 -7.64 3.63 -25.55
N GLY A 198 -6.51 3.65 -26.22
CA GLY A 198 -6.44 3.80 -27.67
C GLY A 198 -7.17 2.68 -28.42
N ASN A 199 -7.07 1.44 -27.95
CA ASN A 199 -7.83 0.31 -28.53
C ASN A 199 -9.35 0.44 -28.33
N ARG A 200 -9.79 1.33 -27.42
CA ARG A 200 -11.20 1.65 -27.18
C ARG A 200 -11.63 2.97 -27.85
N ASN A 201 -10.77 3.54 -28.71
CA ASN A 201 -10.97 4.87 -29.30
C ASN A 201 -11.17 5.99 -28.25
N GLN A 202 -10.45 5.90 -27.14
CA GLN A 202 -10.49 6.85 -26.04
C GLN A 202 -9.11 7.50 -25.82
N ILE A 203 -9.10 8.66 -25.18
CA ILE A 203 -7.87 9.29 -24.68
C ILE A 203 -7.41 8.56 -23.40
N PRO A 204 -6.10 8.28 -23.23
CA PRO A 204 -5.01 8.58 -24.14
C PRO A 204 -4.80 7.51 -25.21
N SER A 205 -4.54 7.92 -26.44
CA SER A 205 -4.06 7.03 -27.52
C SER A 205 -2.63 7.38 -27.97
N THR A 206 -2.10 8.49 -27.46
CA THR A 206 -0.76 9.00 -27.76
C THR A 206 -0.07 9.49 -26.48
N ARG A 207 1.25 9.72 -26.51
CA ARG A 207 1.97 10.41 -25.43
C ARG A 207 1.46 11.83 -25.20
N MET A 208 1.03 12.53 -26.25
CA MET A 208 0.39 13.85 -26.12
C MET A 208 -0.90 13.73 -25.29
N GLY A 209 -1.70 12.68 -25.55
CA GLY A 209 -2.92 12.39 -24.78
C GLY A 209 -2.62 12.04 -23.32
N ASN A 210 -1.56 11.25 -23.05
CA ASN A 210 -1.13 10.97 -21.67
C ASN A 210 -0.88 12.30 -20.92
N ILE A 211 0.00 13.14 -21.44
CA ILE A 211 0.39 14.40 -20.78
C ILE A 211 -0.79 15.39 -20.67
N ALA A 212 -1.64 15.46 -21.68
CA ALA A 212 -2.83 16.33 -21.63
C ALA A 212 -3.79 15.89 -20.51
N SER A 213 -4.05 14.59 -20.40
CA SER A 213 -4.91 14.02 -19.35
C SER A 213 -4.30 14.18 -17.96
N ASP A 214 -3.00 13.93 -17.82
CA ASP A 214 -2.29 14.13 -16.54
C ASP A 214 -2.39 15.58 -16.07
N ARG A 215 -2.09 16.53 -16.96
CA ARG A 215 -2.16 17.97 -16.63
C ARG A 215 -3.57 18.39 -16.24
N GLN A 216 -4.59 17.91 -16.93
CA GLN A 216 -5.98 18.22 -16.58
C GLN A 216 -6.33 17.67 -15.19
N THR A 217 -6.03 16.40 -14.93
CA THR A 217 -6.34 15.74 -13.67
C THR A 217 -5.64 16.43 -12.47
N TRP A 218 -4.36 16.79 -12.61
CA TRP A 218 -3.65 17.54 -11.58
C TRP A 218 -4.18 18.97 -11.39
N SER A 219 -4.60 19.62 -12.48
CA SER A 219 -5.24 20.95 -12.39
C SER A 219 -6.54 20.91 -11.62
N ASP A 220 -7.38 19.91 -11.86
CA ASP A 220 -8.65 19.72 -11.17
C ASP A 220 -8.42 19.41 -9.69
N ALA A 221 -7.44 18.56 -9.37
CA ALA A 221 -7.04 18.28 -8.00
C ALA A 221 -6.53 19.53 -7.26
N ALA A 222 -5.77 20.38 -7.93
CA ALA A 222 -5.30 21.64 -7.34
C ALA A 222 -6.44 22.62 -7.08
N VAL A 223 -7.45 22.67 -7.94
CA VAL A 223 -8.68 23.45 -7.71
C VAL A 223 -9.44 22.90 -6.52
N TYR A 224 -9.59 21.59 -6.44
CA TYR A 224 -10.25 20.92 -5.32
C TYR A 224 -9.53 21.22 -3.98
N LYS A 225 -8.21 21.08 -3.97
CA LYS A 225 -7.39 21.41 -2.79
C LYS A 225 -7.61 22.83 -2.32
N ARG A 226 -7.56 23.82 -3.23
CA ARG A 226 -7.78 25.23 -2.86
C ARG A 226 -9.15 25.44 -2.22
N LYS A 227 -10.22 24.83 -2.74
CA LYS A 227 -11.57 24.94 -2.14
C LYS A 227 -11.60 24.45 -0.70
N TRP A 228 -10.93 23.30 -0.42
CA TRP A 228 -10.83 22.78 0.94
C TRP A 228 -9.94 23.63 1.84
N ASP A 229 -8.80 24.12 1.35
CA ASP A 229 -7.90 25.00 2.10
C ASP A 229 -8.63 26.31 2.50
N ASP A 230 -9.39 26.90 1.59
CA ASP A 230 -10.15 28.14 1.86
C ASP A 230 -11.30 27.86 2.83
N TYR A 231 -11.99 26.76 2.70
CA TYR A 231 -13.02 26.35 3.65
C TYR A 231 -12.42 26.14 5.05
N ASN A 232 -11.32 25.42 5.16
CA ASN A 232 -10.65 25.15 6.44
C ASN A 232 -10.13 26.46 7.11
N LYS A 233 -9.60 27.41 6.33
CA LYS A 233 -9.24 28.73 6.85
C LYS A 233 -10.43 29.45 7.44
N ARG A 234 -11.60 29.42 6.77
CA ARG A 234 -12.84 30.02 7.28
C ARG A 234 -13.39 29.28 8.50
N VAL A 235 -13.25 27.96 8.56
CA VAL A 235 -13.58 27.17 9.77
C VAL A 235 -12.72 27.62 10.94
N ALA A 236 -11.41 27.73 10.74
CA ALA A 236 -10.48 28.16 11.78
C ALA A 236 -10.75 29.60 12.25
N ALA A 237 -11.23 30.47 11.36
CA ALA A 237 -11.63 31.84 11.67
C ALA A 237 -13.05 31.94 12.26
N GLY A 238 -13.80 30.85 12.40
CA GLY A 238 -15.17 30.87 12.90
C GLY A 238 -16.20 31.52 11.95
N THR A 239 -15.85 31.67 10.66
CA THR A 239 -16.68 32.35 9.66
C THR A 239 -17.34 31.39 8.64
N ALA A 240 -17.00 30.12 8.66
CA ALA A 240 -17.57 29.11 7.77
C ALA A 240 -18.99 28.71 8.20
N LYS A 241 -19.85 28.48 7.22
CA LYS A 241 -21.18 27.90 7.40
C LYS A 241 -21.14 26.43 6.95
N PRO A 242 -21.98 25.54 7.50
CA PRO A 242 -22.08 24.15 7.03
C PRO A 242 -22.36 24.02 5.53
N SER A 243 -23.14 24.95 4.97
CA SER A 243 -23.45 25.04 3.53
C SER A 243 -22.24 25.37 2.65
N ASP A 244 -21.16 25.89 3.22
CA ASP A 244 -19.95 26.28 2.49
C ASP A 244 -19.00 25.11 2.29
N MET A 245 -19.24 23.97 2.94
CA MET A 245 -18.38 22.79 2.88
C MET A 245 -18.30 22.27 1.42
N PRO A 246 -17.10 22.15 0.86
CA PRO A 246 -16.95 21.58 -0.48
C PRO A 246 -17.49 20.16 -0.56
N ARG A 247 -18.08 19.79 -1.70
CA ARG A 247 -18.48 18.41 -1.95
C ARG A 247 -17.25 17.50 -1.92
N ARG A 248 -17.39 16.34 -1.31
CA ARG A 248 -16.35 15.30 -1.33
C ARG A 248 -16.27 14.63 -2.70
N GLU A 249 -15.05 14.46 -3.18
CA GLU A 249 -14.72 13.80 -4.44
C GLU A 249 -13.54 12.85 -4.18
N LEU A 250 -13.83 11.54 -4.04
CA LEU A 250 -12.87 10.55 -3.53
C LEU A 250 -11.56 10.49 -4.34
N GLY A 251 -11.64 10.66 -5.66
CA GLY A 251 -10.46 10.73 -6.51
C GLY A 251 -9.60 11.95 -6.18
N ASN A 252 -10.23 13.12 -6.09
CA ASN A 252 -9.53 14.35 -5.75
C ASN A 252 -9.01 14.36 -4.31
N GLU A 253 -9.63 13.63 -3.38
CA GLU A 253 -9.09 13.42 -2.03
C GLU A 253 -7.73 12.69 -2.08
N THR A 254 -7.62 11.64 -2.89
CA THR A 254 -6.34 10.93 -3.08
C THR A 254 -5.29 11.87 -3.69
N LEU A 255 -5.65 12.59 -4.74
CA LEU A 255 -4.73 13.52 -5.41
C LEU A 255 -4.33 14.70 -4.53
N MET A 256 -5.26 15.21 -3.71
CA MET A 256 -4.96 16.23 -2.70
C MET A 256 -3.95 15.71 -1.67
N GLY A 257 -4.06 14.46 -1.23
CA GLY A 257 -3.07 13.83 -0.36
C GLY A 257 -1.68 13.77 -0.98
N VAL A 258 -1.58 13.55 -2.30
CA VAL A 258 -0.30 13.66 -3.03
C VAL A 258 0.21 15.10 -3.00
N LEU A 259 -0.64 16.09 -3.32
CA LEU A 259 -0.27 17.51 -3.31
C LEU A 259 0.13 18.02 -1.92
N ASN A 260 -0.34 17.35 -0.86
CA ASN A 260 0.06 17.63 0.53
C ASN A 260 1.35 16.91 0.95
N GLY A 261 1.89 15.99 0.14
CA GLY A 261 3.02 15.15 0.50
C GLY A 261 2.70 13.99 1.44
N GLU A 262 1.42 13.65 1.61
CA GLU A 262 0.94 12.56 2.47
C GLU A 262 0.92 11.21 1.74
N ILE A 263 0.82 11.24 0.41
CA ILE A 263 0.76 10.08 -0.48
C ILE A 263 1.92 10.16 -1.46
N LEU A 264 2.72 9.10 -1.53
CA LEU A 264 3.84 9.00 -2.47
C LEU A 264 3.33 8.62 -3.87
N VAL A 265 3.97 9.13 -4.92
CA VAL A 265 3.66 8.70 -6.30
C VAL A 265 4.63 7.61 -6.72
N GLN A 266 4.09 6.52 -7.22
CA GLN A 266 4.86 5.47 -7.90
C GLN A 266 4.40 5.40 -9.35
N ASN A 267 5.22 5.94 -10.24
CA ASN A 267 4.94 5.96 -11.68
C ASN A 267 5.67 4.82 -12.39
N HIS A 268 4.99 4.17 -13.34
CA HIS A 268 5.51 3.03 -14.11
C HIS A 268 5.50 3.33 -15.60
#